data_20285385de82d12bbc26629f6bdea3a3
#
_entry.id   20285385de82d12bbc26629f6bdea3a3
#
_cell.length_a   1.000
_cell.length_b   1.000
_cell.length_c   1.000
_cell.angle_alpha   90.00
_cell.angle_beta   90.00
_cell.angle_gamma   90.00
#
_symmetry.space_group_name_H-M   'P 1'
#
loop_
_entity.id
_entity.type
_entity.pdbx_description
1 polymer ?
#
loop_
_entity_poly.entity_id
_entity_poly.type
_entity_poly.pdbx_seq_one_letter_code
_entity_poly.pdbx_strand_id
1 'polypeptide(L)'
;MTEAKKLRRTSASGYARGDETRQRIIEAAIELFGERGFAGASTRDIAAHAGVNAPALQYYFENKEGVFRACADTIAELGCAAFGPALDHAREMLAREADVETLIESFLGIMHAISAKMFTTPKNAHQRMFFAREQAGLEPAIATEILMQRIRRPLHDVCTALVSRIANQPADSNATRIRAFSLLGQLSVFHMAQRSALAMLGWESYEGENGDLLRSVVAEQTRALLRQWHVEGQARAGAPRRALASPLGEAAAARRKGAAPKVAAKPAAKPAAAKPPVPKAAAAKPAAPRASRGAKHSSH
;
A
#
# COMPACT_ATOMS: atom_id res chain seq x y z
N MET A 1 24.73 -32.75 40.57
CA MET A 1 24.82 -32.03 39.25
C MET A 1 23.56 -32.18 38.42
N THR A 2 22.33 -32.24 38.99
CA THR A 2 21.11 -32.58 38.28
C THR A 2 20.06 -31.45 38.29
N GLU A 3 20.20 -30.39 39.09
CA GLU A 3 19.20 -29.29 39.17
C GLU A 3 19.40 -28.17 38.14
N ALA A 4 20.65 -27.88 37.76
CA ALA A 4 20.93 -26.80 36.78
C ALA A 4 20.44 -27.11 35.34
N LYS A 5 20.27 -28.40 35.00
CA LYS A 5 19.80 -28.84 33.68
C LYS A 5 18.27 -28.74 33.52
N LYS A 6 17.53 -28.77 34.63
CA LYS A 6 16.05 -28.68 34.65
C LYS A 6 15.55 -27.23 34.52
N LEU A 7 16.26 -26.25 35.08
CA LEU A 7 15.95 -24.81 34.98
C LEU A 7 16.18 -24.25 33.57
N ARG A 8 17.17 -24.71 32.83
CA ARG A 8 17.45 -24.27 31.45
C ARG A 8 16.41 -24.77 30.44
N ARG A 9 15.79 -25.93 30.66
CA ARG A 9 14.73 -26.46 29.78
C ARG A 9 13.40 -25.77 29.95
N THR A 10 13.08 -25.27 31.12
CA THR A 10 11.81 -24.56 31.40
C THR A 10 11.79 -23.15 30.83
N SER A 11 12.94 -22.46 30.77
CA SER A 11 13.01 -21.10 30.19
C SER A 11 12.79 -21.11 28.67
N ALA A 12 13.46 -21.99 27.92
CA ALA A 12 13.33 -22.06 26.45
C ALA A 12 11.88 -22.40 25.99
N SER A 13 11.20 -23.31 26.71
CA SER A 13 9.80 -23.67 26.39
C SER A 13 8.81 -22.55 26.79
N GLY A 14 9.13 -21.72 27.76
CA GLY A 14 8.34 -20.57 28.18
C GLY A 14 8.40 -19.45 27.16
N TYR A 15 9.55 -19.13 26.63
CA TYR A 15 9.74 -18.13 25.57
C TYR A 15 9.04 -18.54 24.27
N ALA A 16 9.19 -19.78 23.82
CA ALA A 16 8.53 -20.29 22.62
C ALA A 16 7.00 -20.21 22.71
N ARG A 17 6.39 -20.52 23.87
CA ARG A 17 4.94 -20.38 24.08
C ARG A 17 4.49 -18.92 24.12
N GLY A 18 5.33 -18.03 24.63
CA GLY A 18 5.09 -16.58 24.63
C GLY A 18 5.02 -16.02 23.23
N ASP A 19 6.00 -16.38 22.39
CA ASP A 19 6.05 -15.96 20.99
C ASP A 19 4.88 -16.52 20.17
N GLU A 20 4.51 -17.79 20.38
CA GLU A 20 3.35 -18.40 19.74
C GLU A 20 2.04 -17.68 20.14
N THR A 21 1.89 -17.32 21.41
CA THR A 21 0.71 -16.58 21.86
C THR A 21 0.65 -15.18 21.27
N ARG A 22 1.80 -14.49 21.23
CA ARG A 22 1.91 -13.17 20.61
C ARG A 22 1.54 -13.23 19.13
N GLN A 23 2.03 -14.26 18.41
CA GLN A 23 1.74 -14.45 16.99
C GLN A 23 0.25 -14.71 16.74
N ARG A 24 -0.42 -15.55 17.55
CA ARG A 24 -1.87 -15.76 17.44
C ARG A 24 -2.68 -14.48 17.64
N ILE A 25 -2.25 -13.60 18.58
CA ILE A 25 -2.91 -12.30 18.79
C ILE A 25 -2.76 -11.42 17.53
N ILE A 26 -1.58 -11.39 16.92
CA ILE A 26 -1.33 -10.61 15.70
C ILE A 26 -2.16 -11.12 14.53
N GLU A 27 -2.25 -12.43 14.33
CA GLU A 27 -3.07 -13.03 13.27
C GLU A 27 -4.54 -12.70 13.44
N ALA A 28 -5.10 -12.89 14.64
CA ALA A 28 -6.47 -12.51 14.98
C ALA A 28 -6.72 -10.99 14.77
N ALA A 29 -5.74 -10.17 15.11
CA ALA A 29 -5.84 -8.73 14.93
C ALA A 29 -5.80 -8.31 13.45
N ILE A 30 -4.97 -8.94 12.62
CA ILE A 30 -4.94 -8.69 11.15
C ILE A 30 -6.30 -9.01 10.54
N GLU A 31 -6.94 -10.11 10.94
CA GLU A 31 -8.29 -10.48 10.50
C GLU A 31 -9.31 -9.42 10.88
N LEU A 32 -9.40 -9.09 12.17
CA LEU A 32 -10.39 -8.14 12.67
C LEU A 32 -10.16 -6.71 12.18
N PHE A 33 -8.92 -6.25 12.10
CA PHE A 33 -8.62 -4.94 11.52
C PHE A 33 -8.90 -4.91 10.02
N GLY A 34 -8.65 -5.99 9.29
CA GLY A 34 -9.04 -6.11 7.89
C GLY A 34 -10.55 -6.00 7.71
N GLU A 35 -11.33 -6.73 8.49
CA GLU A 35 -12.78 -6.76 8.40
C GLU A 35 -13.45 -5.45 8.87
N ARG A 36 -13.09 -4.96 10.06
CA ARG A 36 -13.82 -3.91 10.79
C ARG A 36 -13.08 -2.58 10.83
N GLY A 37 -11.82 -2.56 10.43
CA GLY A 37 -10.92 -1.41 10.56
C GLY A 37 -10.44 -1.19 11.99
N PHE A 38 -9.50 -0.26 12.15
CA PHE A 38 -8.96 0.09 13.46
C PHE A 38 -10.07 0.55 14.40
N ALA A 39 -10.97 1.44 13.98
CA ALA A 39 -12.02 1.96 14.85
C ALA A 39 -13.01 0.87 15.30
N GLY A 40 -13.37 -0.06 14.42
CA GLY A 40 -14.41 -1.07 14.66
C GLY A 40 -13.97 -2.32 15.42
N ALA A 41 -12.67 -2.61 15.53
CA ALA A 41 -12.14 -3.72 16.30
C ALA A 41 -11.78 -3.29 17.72
N SER A 42 -12.13 -4.09 18.75
CA SER A 42 -11.70 -3.85 20.13
C SER A 42 -10.62 -4.85 20.57
N THR A 43 -9.80 -4.48 21.56
CA THR A 43 -8.82 -5.40 22.15
C THR A 43 -9.48 -6.62 22.81
N ARG A 44 -10.73 -6.50 23.27
CA ARG A 44 -11.51 -7.63 23.79
C ARG A 44 -11.90 -8.61 22.69
N ASP A 45 -12.35 -8.10 21.53
CA ASP A 45 -12.69 -8.94 20.38
C ASP A 45 -11.44 -9.66 19.86
N ILE A 46 -10.30 -8.94 19.77
CA ILE A 46 -9.02 -9.52 19.36
C ILE A 46 -8.59 -10.64 20.32
N ALA A 47 -8.66 -10.40 21.64
CA ALA A 47 -8.31 -11.39 22.65
C ALA A 47 -9.22 -12.64 22.53
N ALA A 48 -10.53 -12.44 22.41
CA ALA A 48 -11.50 -13.52 22.23
C ALA A 48 -11.22 -14.32 20.95
N HIS A 49 -10.96 -13.65 19.83
CA HIS A 49 -10.65 -14.30 18.55
C HIS A 49 -9.32 -15.08 18.57
N ALA A 50 -8.32 -14.57 19.29
CA ALA A 50 -7.03 -15.22 19.51
C ALA A 50 -7.09 -16.39 20.52
N GLY A 51 -8.22 -16.60 21.21
CA GLY A 51 -8.34 -17.60 22.27
C GLY A 51 -7.49 -17.28 23.51
N VAL A 52 -7.35 -15.96 23.84
CA VAL A 52 -6.65 -15.49 25.03
C VAL A 52 -7.55 -14.57 25.86
N ASN A 53 -7.21 -14.35 27.14
CA ASN A 53 -7.93 -13.39 27.94
C ASN A 53 -7.38 -11.95 27.72
N ALA A 54 -8.19 -10.94 28.03
CA ALA A 54 -7.80 -9.54 27.85
C ALA A 54 -6.53 -9.13 28.62
N PRO A 55 -6.27 -9.58 29.87
CA PRO A 55 -5.00 -9.34 30.54
C PRO A 55 -3.79 -9.92 29.83
N ALA A 56 -3.91 -11.09 29.20
CA ALA A 56 -2.80 -11.66 28.42
C ALA A 56 -2.48 -10.79 27.20
N LEU A 57 -3.49 -10.27 26.48
CA LEU A 57 -3.27 -9.34 25.39
C LEU A 57 -2.54 -8.07 25.87
N GLN A 58 -2.96 -7.50 27.01
CA GLN A 58 -2.30 -6.32 27.60
C GLN A 58 -0.86 -6.59 28.04
N TYR A 59 -0.52 -7.83 28.37
CA TYR A 59 0.86 -8.20 28.69
C TYR A 59 1.79 -8.13 27.46
N TYR A 60 1.27 -8.47 26.27
CA TYR A 60 2.06 -8.45 25.04
C TYR A 60 2.02 -7.08 24.33
N PHE A 61 0.94 -6.32 24.53
CA PHE A 61 0.71 -5.06 23.82
C PHE A 61 0.07 -4.05 24.78
N GLU A 62 0.70 -2.89 24.95
CA GLU A 62 0.23 -1.87 25.88
C GLU A 62 -1.20 -1.39 25.60
N ASN A 63 -1.53 -1.26 24.32
CA ASN A 63 -2.80 -0.70 23.85
C ASN A 63 -3.13 -1.23 22.43
N LYS A 64 -4.26 -0.78 21.89
CA LYS A 64 -4.75 -1.15 20.57
C LYS A 64 -3.82 -0.70 19.44
N GLU A 65 -3.21 0.46 19.59
CA GLU A 65 -2.22 1.01 18.67
C GLU A 65 -0.96 0.14 18.61
N GLY A 66 -0.53 -0.39 19.74
CA GLY A 66 0.59 -1.34 19.83
C GLY A 66 0.30 -2.65 19.09
N VAL A 67 -0.94 -3.17 19.21
CA VAL A 67 -1.38 -4.33 18.41
C VAL A 67 -1.37 -4.00 16.91
N PHE A 68 -1.92 -2.84 16.55
CA PHE A 68 -2.02 -2.41 15.14
C PHE A 68 -0.62 -2.20 14.52
N ARG A 69 0.30 -1.59 15.26
CA ARG A 69 1.71 -1.48 14.89
C ARG A 69 2.32 -2.86 14.62
N ALA A 70 2.12 -3.81 15.54
CA ALA A 70 2.67 -5.16 15.39
C ALA A 70 2.09 -5.90 14.18
N CYS A 71 0.83 -5.66 13.82
CA CYS A 71 0.23 -6.15 12.57
C CYS A 71 0.97 -5.59 11.35
N ALA A 72 1.18 -4.26 11.31
CA ALA A 72 1.90 -3.62 10.21
C ALA A 72 3.36 -4.10 10.10
N ASP A 73 4.06 -4.27 11.25
CA ASP A 73 5.41 -4.81 11.29
C ASP A 73 5.47 -6.24 10.76
N THR A 74 4.54 -7.11 11.19
CA THR A 74 4.47 -8.51 10.71
C THR A 74 4.19 -8.57 9.20
N ILE A 75 3.27 -7.74 8.70
CA ILE A 75 3.00 -7.65 7.26
C ILE A 75 4.24 -7.17 6.50
N ALA A 76 4.97 -6.19 7.06
CA ALA A 76 6.21 -5.70 6.47
C ALA A 76 7.31 -6.77 6.46
N GLU A 77 7.47 -7.53 7.54
CA GLU A 77 8.43 -8.65 7.62
C GLU A 77 8.14 -9.72 6.56
N LEU A 78 6.88 -10.12 6.43
CA LEU A 78 6.47 -11.07 5.40
C LEU A 78 6.72 -10.55 3.98
N GLY A 79 6.52 -9.25 3.76
CA GLY A 79 6.85 -8.59 2.50
C GLY A 79 8.35 -8.57 2.23
N CYS A 80 9.16 -8.16 3.21
CA CYS A 80 10.62 -8.15 3.10
C CYS A 80 11.18 -9.56 2.83
N ALA A 81 10.67 -10.57 3.49
CA ALA A 81 11.07 -11.96 3.24
C ALA A 81 10.72 -12.42 1.82
N ALA A 82 9.57 -12.01 1.30
CA ALA A 82 9.14 -12.41 -0.05
C ALA A 82 9.90 -11.68 -1.16
N PHE A 83 10.17 -10.38 -1.01
CA PHE A 83 10.76 -9.54 -2.08
C PHE A 83 12.27 -9.34 -1.92
N GLY A 84 12.79 -9.47 -0.70
CA GLY A 84 14.19 -9.20 -0.36
C GLY A 84 15.18 -9.86 -1.31
N PRO A 85 15.14 -11.18 -1.53
CA PRO A 85 16.07 -11.86 -2.42
C PRO A 85 16.10 -11.29 -3.85
N ALA A 86 14.93 -10.95 -4.41
CA ALA A 86 14.85 -10.35 -5.74
C ALA A 86 15.38 -8.91 -5.75
N LEU A 87 15.12 -8.13 -4.69
CA LEU A 87 15.67 -6.77 -4.56
C LEU A 87 17.19 -6.78 -4.40
N ASP A 88 17.72 -7.71 -3.63
CA ASP A 88 19.17 -7.83 -3.42
C ASP A 88 19.89 -8.27 -4.70
N HIS A 89 19.31 -9.22 -5.44
CA HIS A 89 19.80 -9.59 -6.77
C HIS A 89 19.81 -8.38 -7.72
N ALA A 90 18.73 -7.62 -7.76
CA ALA A 90 18.64 -6.44 -8.61
C ALA A 90 19.67 -5.35 -8.24
N ARG A 91 19.90 -5.13 -6.94
CA ARG A 91 20.98 -4.22 -6.46
C ARG A 91 22.37 -4.70 -6.89
N GLU A 92 22.61 -6.00 -6.81
CA GLU A 92 23.86 -6.59 -7.25
C GLU A 92 24.08 -6.40 -8.75
N MET A 93 23.05 -6.63 -9.59
CA MET A 93 23.14 -6.43 -11.03
C MET A 93 23.37 -4.97 -11.40
N LEU A 94 22.71 -4.04 -10.70
CA LEU A 94 22.97 -2.61 -10.84
C LEU A 94 24.41 -2.22 -10.46
N ALA A 95 24.93 -2.75 -9.35
CA ALA A 95 26.29 -2.48 -8.87
C ALA A 95 27.37 -3.05 -9.80
N ARG A 96 27.10 -4.17 -10.46
CA ARG A 96 28.01 -4.80 -11.44
C ARG A 96 27.89 -4.17 -12.84
N GLU A 97 27.05 -3.17 -13.02
CA GLU A 97 26.76 -2.54 -14.31
C GLU A 97 26.35 -3.57 -15.39
N ALA A 98 25.54 -4.55 -15.01
CA ALA A 98 25.08 -5.62 -15.88
C ALA A 98 24.44 -5.07 -17.16
N ASP A 99 24.38 -5.89 -18.21
CA ASP A 99 23.74 -5.55 -19.47
C ASP A 99 22.22 -5.33 -19.31
N VAL A 100 21.63 -4.70 -20.32
CA VAL A 100 20.24 -4.28 -20.28
C VAL A 100 19.25 -5.43 -20.13
N GLU A 101 19.49 -6.56 -20.80
CA GLU A 101 18.60 -7.72 -20.67
C GLU A 101 18.67 -8.31 -19.26
N THR A 102 19.84 -8.39 -18.66
CA THR A 102 20.01 -8.80 -17.25
C THR A 102 19.27 -7.86 -16.29
N LEU A 103 19.29 -6.54 -16.53
CA LEU A 103 18.54 -5.57 -15.72
C LEU A 103 17.03 -5.71 -15.93
N ILE A 104 16.56 -6.00 -17.15
CA ILE A 104 15.15 -6.28 -17.45
C ILE A 104 14.71 -7.55 -16.71
N GLU A 105 15.47 -8.64 -16.78
CA GLU A 105 15.15 -9.88 -16.06
C GLU A 105 15.16 -9.68 -14.55
N SER A 106 16.04 -8.84 -14.01
CA SER A 106 16.05 -8.46 -12.58
C SER A 106 14.75 -7.73 -12.20
N PHE A 107 14.25 -6.83 -13.04
CA PHE A 107 12.96 -6.16 -12.83
C PHE A 107 11.79 -7.16 -12.84
N LEU A 108 11.79 -8.07 -13.80
CA LEU A 108 10.78 -9.13 -13.91
C LEU A 108 10.81 -10.10 -12.73
N GLY A 109 12.00 -10.40 -12.23
CA GLY A 109 12.19 -11.20 -11.00
C GLY A 109 11.53 -10.55 -9.77
N ILE A 110 11.64 -9.24 -9.63
CA ILE A 110 10.92 -8.47 -8.59
C ILE A 110 9.41 -8.59 -8.80
N MET A 111 8.91 -8.38 -10.03
CA MET A 111 7.49 -8.50 -10.35
C MET A 111 6.95 -9.92 -10.06
N HIS A 112 7.74 -10.95 -10.37
CA HIS A 112 7.40 -12.34 -10.05
C HIS A 112 7.27 -12.57 -8.55
N ALA A 113 8.23 -12.11 -7.74
CA ALA A 113 8.17 -12.22 -6.28
C ALA A 113 6.94 -11.52 -5.68
N ILE A 114 6.60 -10.32 -6.20
CA ILE A 114 5.40 -9.59 -5.81
C ILE A 114 4.14 -10.38 -6.15
N SER A 115 4.03 -10.88 -7.39
CA SER A 115 2.85 -11.62 -7.85
C SER A 115 2.67 -12.93 -7.09
N ALA A 116 3.74 -13.66 -6.81
CA ALA A 116 3.71 -14.86 -6.00
C ALA A 116 3.15 -14.56 -4.61
N LYS A 117 3.61 -13.48 -3.95
CA LYS A 117 3.08 -13.07 -2.64
C LYS A 117 1.61 -12.64 -2.71
N MET A 118 1.20 -11.95 -3.78
CA MET A 118 -0.15 -11.39 -3.90
C MET A 118 -1.22 -12.45 -4.21
N PHE A 119 -0.91 -13.46 -5.01
CA PHE A 119 -1.92 -14.33 -5.60
C PHE A 119 -1.93 -15.79 -5.10
N THR A 120 -0.88 -16.23 -4.40
CA THR A 120 -0.70 -17.66 -4.10
C THR A 120 -1.19 -18.09 -2.70
N THR A 121 -1.65 -17.17 -1.83
CA THR A 121 -1.97 -17.53 -0.44
C THR A 121 -3.42 -17.18 -0.07
N PRO A 122 -4.29 -18.16 0.29
CA PRO A 122 -5.67 -17.90 0.75
C PRO A 122 -5.76 -16.94 1.95
N LYS A 123 -4.79 -17.02 2.88
CA LYS A 123 -4.67 -16.14 4.06
C LYS A 123 -4.46 -14.65 3.70
N ASN A 124 -4.22 -14.32 2.43
CA ASN A 124 -4.00 -12.95 2.00
C ASN A 124 -5.27 -12.08 1.94
N ALA A 125 -6.48 -12.65 2.06
CA ALA A 125 -7.71 -11.88 2.01
C ALA A 125 -7.78 -10.80 3.10
N HIS A 126 -7.50 -11.15 4.35
CA HIS A 126 -7.52 -10.19 5.47
C HIS A 126 -6.35 -9.21 5.39
N GLN A 127 -5.16 -9.67 5.00
CA GLN A 127 -4.03 -8.77 4.73
C GLN A 127 -4.35 -7.80 3.58
N ARG A 128 -5.01 -8.27 2.51
CA ARG A 128 -5.46 -7.41 1.40
C ARG A 128 -6.45 -6.36 1.88
N MET A 129 -7.42 -6.74 2.73
CA MET A 129 -8.36 -5.78 3.32
C MET A 129 -7.65 -4.77 4.22
N PHE A 130 -6.71 -5.21 5.03
CA PHE A 130 -5.86 -4.33 5.84
C PHE A 130 -5.13 -3.29 4.97
N PHE A 131 -4.49 -3.73 3.88
CA PHE A 131 -3.83 -2.84 2.92
C PHE A 131 -4.81 -1.89 2.23
N ALA A 132 -5.99 -2.37 1.81
CA ALA A 132 -6.99 -1.55 1.14
C ALA A 132 -7.47 -0.40 2.03
N ARG A 133 -7.70 -0.68 3.31
CA ARG A 133 -8.12 0.33 4.29
C ARG A 133 -7.00 1.32 4.60
N GLU A 134 -5.78 0.84 4.75
CA GLU A 134 -4.60 1.68 4.95
C GLU A 134 -4.38 2.62 3.75
N GLN A 135 -4.47 2.10 2.52
CA GLN A 135 -4.35 2.91 1.30
C GLN A 135 -5.47 3.96 1.15
N ALA A 136 -6.66 3.67 1.65
CA ALA A 136 -7.77 4.62 1.67
C ALA A 136 -7.60 5.75 2.71
N GLY A 137 -6.54 5.70 3.54
CA GLY A 137 -6.30 6.69 4.58
C GLY A 137 -7.30 6.63 5.74
N LEU A 138 -7.96 5.49 5.92
CA LEU A 138 -9.00 5.29 6.94
C LEU A 138 -8.42 4.78 8.27
N GLU A 139 -7.13 4.48 8.30
CA GLU A 139 -6.46 3.82 9.40
C GLU A 139 -5.38 4.73 10.03
N PRO A 140 -4.89 4.44 11.25
CA PRO A 140 -3.80 5.20 11.87
C PRO A 140 -2.55 5.25 10.98
N ALA A 141 -1.92 6.42 10.89
CA ALA A 141 -0.76 6.69 10.02
C ALA A 141 0.45 5.77 10.28
N ILE A 142 0.53 5.17 11.46
CA ILE A 142 1.65 4.31 11.83
C ILE A 142 1.82 3.10 10.89
N ALA A 143 0.72 2.51 10.39
CA ALA A 143 0.82 1.42 9.43
C ALA A 143 1.39 1.92 8.09
N THR A 144 0.92 3.08 7.61
CA THR A 144 1.45 3.72 6.40
C THR A 144 2.94 4.02 6.52
N GLU A 145 3.39 4.54 7.66
CA GLU A 145 4.80 4.83 7.91
C GLU A 145 5.67 3.57 7.85
N ILE A 146 5.27 2.50 8.56
CA ILE A 146 5.99 1.23 8.59
C ILE A 146 6.06 0.61 7.18
N LEU A 147 4.92 0.48 6.50
CA LEU A 147 4.86 -0.12 5.17
C LEU A 147 5.59 0.71 4.12
N MET A 148 5.54 2.05 4.23
CA MET A 148 6.28 2.95 3.37
C MET A 148 7.80 2.78 3.54
N GLN A 149 8.28 2.77 4.76
CA GLN A 149 9.71 2.69 5.04
C GLN A 149 10.30 1.30 4.74
N ARG A 150 9.59 0.23 5.12
CA ARG A 150 10.13 -1.12 5.06
C ARG A 150 9.89 -1.83 3.74
N ILE A 151 8.82 -1.50 3.01
CA ILE A 151 8.44 -2.16 1.76
C ILE A 151 8.46 -1.19 0.58
N ARG A 152 7.61 -0.14 0.61
CA ARG A 152 7.29 0.63 -0.60
C ARG A 152 8.47 1.43 -1.12
N ARG A 153 9.18 2.15 -0.23
CA ARG A 153 10.37 2.91 -0.63
C ARG A 153 11.49 2.01 -1.15
N PRO A 154 11.97 0.99 -0.42
CA PRO A 154 13.03 0.11 -0.93
C PRO A 154 12.68 -0.54 -2.28
N LEU A 155 11.44 -1.00 -2.44
CA LEU A 155 10.95 -1.57 -3.69
C LEU A 155 10.96 -0.54 -4.83
N HIS A 156 10.38 0.64 -4.59
CA HIS A 156 10.28 1.69 -5.59
C HIS A 156 11.66 2.24 -5.97
N ASP A 157 12.57 2.40 -5.03
CA ASP A 157 13.92 2.93 -5.26
C ASP A 157 14.73 1.98 -6.17
N VAL A 158 14.70 0.67 -5.91
CA VAL A 158 15.38 -0.32 -6.75
C VAL A 158 14.75 -0.37 -8.15
N CYS A 159 13.43 -0.41 -8.25
CA CYS A 159 12.73 -0.41 -9.55
C CYS A 159 12.99 0.90 -10.32
N THR A 160 13.06 2.04 -9.65
CA THR A 160 13.40 3.32 -10.28
C THR A 160 14.84 3.32 -10.78
N ALA A 161 15.79 2.77 -10.03
CA ALA A 161 17.18 2.64 -10.45
C ALA A 161 17.32 1.73 -11.70
N LEU A 162 16.61 0.60 -11.72
CA LEU A 162 16.56 -0.28 -12.90
C LEU A 162 16.00 0.46 -14.12
N VAL A 163 14.84 1.12 -14.00
CA VAL A 163 14.24 1.89 -15.10
C VAL A 163 15.15 3.02 -15.55
N SER A 164 15.80 3.71 -14.63
CA SER A 164 16.78 4.76 -14.92
C SER A 164 17.91 4.25 -15.81
N ARG A 165 18.51 3.14 -15.40
CA ARG A 165 19.64 2.53 -16.13
C ARG A 165 19.21 1.99 -17.49
N ILE A 166 18.09 1.27 -17.56
CA ILE A 166 17.55 0.69 -18.81
C ILE A 166 17.18 1.81 -19.80
N ALA A 167 16.45 2.83 -19.35
CA ALA A 167 15.96 3.91 -20.22
C ALA A 167 16.97 5.04 -20.44
N ASN A 168 18.17 4.96 -19.86
CA ASN A 168 19.18 6.01 -19.90
C ASN A 168 18.59 7.38 -19.53
N GLN A 169 17.91 7.45 -18.39
CA GLN A 169 17.23 8.65 -17.84
C GLN A 169 17.60 8.87 -16.39
N PRO A 170 17.65 10.13 -15.90
CA PRO A 170 17.93 10.38 -14.48
C PRO A 170 16.91 9.72 -13.56
N ALA A 171 17.38 9.07 -12.50
CA ALA A 171 16.53 8.40 -11.52
C ALA A 171 15.63 9.37 -10.73
N ASP A 172 16.07 10.61 -10.56
CA ASP A 172 15.34 11.68 -9.87
C ASP A 172 14.27 12.35 -10.75
N SER A 173 14.24 12.04 -12.06
CA SER A 173 13.20 12.57 -12.94
C SER A 173 11.82 12.00 -12.60
N ASN A 174 10.79 12.87 -12.61
CA ASN A 174 9.43 12.43 -12.39
C ASN A 174 8.98 11.38 -13.43
N ALA A 175 9.44 11.49 -14.67
CA ALA A 175 9.11 10.53 -15.72
C ALA A 175 9.63 9.12 -15.38
N THR A 176 10.87 8.97 -14.89
CA THR A 176 11.43 7.69 -14.46
C THR A 176 10.67 7.11 -13.28
N ARG A 177 10.37 7.94 -12.29
CA ARG A 177 9.59 7.52 -11.11
C ARG A 177 8.18 7.08 -11.48
N ILE A 178 7.48 7.82 -12.35
CA ILE A 178 6.15 7.45 -12.84
C ILE A 178 6.21 6.13 -13.61
N ARG A 179 7.21 5.92 -14.48
CA ARG A 179 7.39 4.66 -15.21
C ARG A 179 7.57 3.47 -14.27
N ALA A 180 8.46 3.57 -13.29
CA ALA A 180 8.65 2.52 -12.30
C ALA A 180 7.36 2.24 -11.50
N PHE A 181 6.68 3.28 -11.04
CA PHE A 181 5.42 3.17 -10.32
C PHE A 181 4.31 2.54 -11.17
N SER A 182 4.21 2.91 -12.46
CA SER A 182 3.21 2.35 -13.38
C SER A 182 3.44 0.87 -13.64
N LEU A 183 4.69 0.42 -13.80
CA LEU A 183 5.00 -1.00 -13.98
C LEU A 183 4.62 -1.82 -12.73
N LEU A 184 4.96 -1.33 -11.54
CA LEU A 184 4.55 -1.98 -10.28
C LEU A 184 3.04 -1.98 -10.11
N GLY A 185 2.36 -0.94 -10.56
CA GLY A 185 0.90 -0.78 -10.50
C GLY A 185 0.13 -1.80 -11.33
N GLN A 186 0.72 -2.40 -12.37
CA GLN A 186 0.06 -3.41 -13.20
C GLN A 186 -0.46 -4.60 -12.37
N LEU A 187 0.30 -5.07 -11.39
CA LEU A 187 -0.13 -6.15 -10.49
C LEU A 187 -1.13 -5.68 -9.45
N SER A 188 -1.01 -4.43 -9.01
CA SER A 188 -1.84 -3.88 -7.94
C SER A 188 -3.33 -3.83 -8.33
N VAL A 189 -3.68 -3.57 -9.58
CA VAL A 189 -5.08 -3.55 -10.03
C VAL A 189 -5.74 -4.90 -9.86
N PHE A 190 -5.07 -5.99 -10.20
CA PHE A 190 -5.60 -7.34 -10.05
C PHE A 190 -5.72 -7.76 -8.57
N HIS A 191 -4.84 -7.23 -7.72
CA HIS A 191 -4.90 -7.48 -6.28
C HIS A 191 -6.00 -6.67 -5.59
N MET A 192 -6.08 -5.38 -5.84
CA MET A 192 -7.03 -4.48 -5.17
C MET A 192 -8.46 -4.62 -5.70
N ALA A 193 -8.61 -4.76 -7.02
CA ALA A 193 -9.91 -4.94 -7.69
C ALA A 193 -10.20 -6.41 -8.03
N GLN A 194 -9.75 -7.35 -7.22
CA GLN A 194 -9.81 -8.79 -7.50
C GLN A 194 -11.19 -9.26 -7.96
N ARG A 195 -12.28 -8.90 -7.24
CA ARG A 195 -13.65 -9.29 -7.62
C ARG A 195 -14.02 -8.87 -9.03
N SER A 196 -13.74 -7.62 -9.37
CA SER A 196 -14.07 -7.08 -10.69
C SER A 196 -13.21 -7.68 -11.77
N ALA A 197 -11.91 -7.86 -11.52
CA ALA A 197 -10.98 -8.44 -12.47
C ALA A 197 -11.33 -9.92 -12.77
N LEU A 198 -11.59 -10.72 -11.74
CA LEU A 198 -12.02 -12.12 -11.91
C LEU A 198 -13.34 -12.23 -12.67
N ALA A 199 -14.34 -11.38 -12.34
CA ALA A 199 -15.62 -11.37 -13.03
C ALA A 199 -15.46 -10.98 -14.53
N MET A 200 -14.63 -9.98 -14.83
CA MET A 200 -14.38 -9.56 -16.22
C MET A 200 -13.64 -10.62 -17.05
N LEU A 201 -12.74 -11.38 -16.40
CA LEU A 201 -11.98 -12.45 -17.05
C LEU A 201 -12.74 -13.78 -17.11
N GLY A 202 -13.88 -13.90 -16.42
CA GLY A 202 -14.61 -15.18 -16.29
C GLY A 202 -13.87 -16.20 -15.46
N TRP A 203 -13.04 -15.77 -14.49
CA TRP A 203 -12.21 -16.63 -13.66
C TRP A 203 -12.76 -16.72 -12.24
N GLU A 204 -12.60 -17.88 -11.62
CA GLU A 204 -12.96 -18.09 -10.21
C GLU A 204 -11.82 -17.63 -9.27
N SER A 205 -10.57 -17.83 -9.70
CA SER A 205 -9.38 -17.50 -8.92
C SER A 205 -8.17 -17.19 -9.82
N TYR A 206 -7.09 -16.68 -9.21
CA TYR A 206 -5.76 -16.54 -9.84
C TYR A 206 -4.86 -17.77 -9.59
N GLU A 207 -5.41 -18.91 -9.24
CA GLU A 207 -4.65 -20.14 -9.01
C GLU A 207 -4.41 -20.90 -10.32
N GLY A 208 -3.37 -21.73 -10.35
CA GLY A 208 -3.05 -22.56 -11.50
C GLY A 208 -2.81 -21.77 -12.79
N GLU A 209 -3.35 -22.25 -13.89
CA GLU A 209 -3.14 -21.71 -15.25
C GLU A 209 -3.56 -20.24 -15.39
N ASN A 210 -4.61 -19.81 -14.72
CA ASN A 210 -5.06 -18.41 -14.76
C ASN A 210 -4.00 -17.45 -14.17
N GLY A 211 -3.40 -17.84 -13.05
CA GLY A 211 -2.34 -17.05 -12.44
C GLY A 211 -1.05 -17.06 -13.25
N ASP A 212 -0.73 -18.20 -13.89
CA ASP A 212 0.41 -18.31 -14.80
C ASP A 212 0.22 -17.42 -16.02
N LEU A 213 -0.97 -17.44 -16.63
CA LEU A 213 -1.32 -16.57 -17.75
C LEU A 213 -1.22 -15.08 -17.36
N LEU A 214 -1.80 -14.68 -16.22
CA LEU A 214 -1.69 -13.31 -15.73
C LEU A 214 -0.23 -12.87 -15.59
N ARG A 215 0.60 -13.70 -14.97
CA ARG A 215 2.02 -13.42 -14.76
C ARG A 215 2.77 -13.30 -16.10
N SER A 216 2.51 -14.21 -17.04
CA SER A 216 3.13 -14.20 -18.36
C SER A 216 2.80 -12.92 -19.13
N VAL A 217 1.51 -12.58 -19.23
CA VAL A 217 1.05 -11.38 -19.95
C VAL A 217 1.66 -10.11 -19.35
N VAL A 218 1.64 -9.97 -18.03
CA VAL A 218 2.21 -8.80 -17.36
C VAL A 218 3.73 -8.74 -17.52
N ALA A 219 4.43 -9.88 -17.47
CA ALA A 219 5.87 -9.95 -17.71
C ALA A 219 6.24 -9.57 -19.14
N GLU A 220 5.50 -10.08 -20.15
CA GLU A 220 5.71 -9.75 -21.56
C GLU A 220 5.50 -8.26 -21.86
N GLN A 221 4.41 -7.67 -21.35
CA GLN A 221 4.14 -6.24 -21.47
C GLN A 221 5.25 -5.41 -20.82
N THR A 222 5.67 -5.78 -19.61
CA THR A 222 6.74 -5.09 -18.89
C THR A 222 8.05 -5.16 -19.65
N ARG A 223 8.42 -6.34 -20.15
CA ARG A 223 9.62 -6.54 -20.96
C ARG A 223 9.59 -5.69 -22.23
N ALA A 224 8.47 -5.67 -22.94
CA ALA A 224 8.29 -4.87 -24.16
C ALA A 224 8.47 -3.37 -23.88
N LEU A 225 7.85 -2.85 -22.82
CA LEU A 225 7.98 -1.44 -22.42
C LEU A 225 9.40 -1.09 -22.02
N LEU A 226 10.08 -1.93 -21.25
CA LEU A 226 11.47 -1.67 -20.82
C LEU A 226 12.42 -1.67 -22.02
N ARG A 227 12.28 -2.61 -22.96
CA ARG A 227 13.05 -2.63 -24.21
C ARG A 227 12.78 -1.40 -25.07
N GLN A 228 11.54 -1.00 -25.21
CA GLN A 228 11.18 0.24 -25.92
C GLN A 228 11.85 1.45 -25.29
N TRP A 229 11.78 1.61 -23.98
CA TRP A 229 12.41 2.74 -23.29
C TRP A 229 13.93 2.73 -23.39
N HIS A 230 14.54 1.55 -23.47
CA HIS A 230 15.97 1.42 -23.75
C HIS A 230 16.32 1.99 -25.13
N VAL A 231 15.61 1.58 -26.19
CA VAL A 231 15.81 2.07 -27.55
C VAL A 231 15.61 3.59 -27.64
N GLU A 232 14.55 4.11 -27.02
CA GLU A 232 14.30 5.56 -26.93
C GLU A 232 15.42 6.31 -26.20
N GLY A 233 15.96 5.71 -25.12
CA GLY A 233 17.06 6.29 -24.34
C GLY A 233 18.34 6.37 -25.15
N GLN A 234 18.67 5.34 -25.92
CA GLN A 234 19.82 5.32 -26.84
C GLN A 234 19.67 6.36 -27.96
N ALA A 235 18.49 6.45 -28.57
CA ALA A 235 18.23 7.45 -29.61
C ALA A 235 18.41 8.88 -29.10
N ARG A 236 17.98 9.18 -27.88
CA ARG A 236 18.18 10.49 -27.25
C ARG A 236 19.66 10.78 -26.94
N ALA A 237 20.43 9.80 -26.51
CA ALA A 237 21.85 9.93 -26.24
C ALA A 237 22.67 10.22 -27.52
N GLY A 238 22.26 9.63 -28.66
CA GLY A 238 22.89 9.86 -29.98
C GLY A 238 22.43 11.13 -30.69
N ALA A 239 21.38 11.80 -30.26
CA ALA A 239 20.88 13.02 -30.87
C ALA A 239 21.79 14.21 -30.51
N PRO A 240 22.22 15.05 -31.50
CA PRO A 240 23.02 16.24 -31.22
C PRO A 240 22.24 17.20 -30.33
N ARG A 241 22.91 17.70 -29.30
CA ARG A 241 22.34 18.56 -28.21
C ARG A 241 21.50 19.78 -28.66
N ARG A 242 21.45 20.05 -29.97
CA ARG A 242 20.81 21.24 -30.54
C ARG A 242 19.29 21.13 -30.74
N ALA A 243 18.70 19.95 -30.60
CA ALA A 243 17.28 19.71 -30.87
C ALA A 243 16.36 19.69 -29.61
N LEU A 244 16.91 19.89 -28.42
CA LEU A 244 16.14 19.81 -27.16
C LEU A 244 15.75 21.21 -26.59
N ALA A 245 15.62 22.24 -27.43
CA ALA A 245 14.87 23.44 -27.05
C ALA A 245 13.38 23.06 -27.00
N SER A 246 12.89 22.85 -25.79
CA SER A 246 11.48 22.49 -25.55
C SER A 246 10.57 23.60 -26.08
N PRO A 247 9.51 23.31 -26.86
CA PRO A 247 8.56 24.32 -27.33
C PRO A 247 7.88 25.10 -26.18
N LEU A 248 7.93 24.57 -24.97
CA LEU A 248 7.42 25.24 -23.76
C LEU A 248 8.35 26.32 -23.22
N GLY A 249 9.64 26.31 -23.55
CA GLY A 249 10.61 27.35 -23.15
C GLY A 249 10.47 28.63 -23.96
N GLU A 250 10.14 28.53 -25.25
CA GLU A 250 9.98 29.71 -26.12
C GLU A 250 8.69 30.48 -25.80
N ALA A 251 7.60 29.80 -25.42
CA ALA A 251 6.36 30.46 -25.01
C ALA A 251 6.51 31.23 -23.67
N ALA A 252 7.38 30.80 -22.77
CA ALA A 252 7.69 31.49 -21.52
C ALA A 252 8.64 32.68 -21.71
N ALA A 253 9.56 32.58 -22.66
CA ALA A 253 10.49 33.68 -23.00
C ALA A 253 9.80 34.81 -23.81
N ALA A 254 8.86 34.47 -24.69
CA ALA A 254 8.06 35.45 -25.46
C ALA A 254 7.12 36.26 -24.55
N ARG A 255 6.59 35.70 -23.46
CA ARG A 255 5.78 36.42 -22.46
C ARG A 255 6.57 37.39 -21.59
N ARG A 256 7.89 37.25 -21.48
CA ARG A 256 8.75 38.19 -20.71
C ARG A 256 9.22 39.41 -21.49
N LYS A 257 9.09 39.41 -22.84
CA LYS A 257 9.49 40.55 -23.70
C LYS A 257 8.34 41.46 -24.16
N GLY A 258 7.09 41.14 -23.81
CA GLY A 258 5.91 41.97 -24.12
C GLY A 258 5.50 42.81 -22.93
N ALA A 259 5.85 44.12 -23.05
CA ALA A 259 5.26 45.30 -22.45
C ALA A 259 4.44 45.17 -21.14
N ALA A 260 4.93 45.79 -20.09
CA ALA A 260 4.13 46.18 -18.93
C ALA A 260 3.10 47.24 -19.30
N PRO A 261 1.79 47.08 -19.03
CA PRO A 261 0.87 48.19 -19.01
C PRO A 261 0.97 48.91 -17.64
N LYS A 262 1.22 50.22 -17.67
CA LYS A 262 1.03 51.12 -16.55
C LYS A 262 -0.41 51.04 -16.07
N VAL A 263 -0.66 50.52 -14.88
CA VAL A 263 -1.96 50.64 -14.20
C VAL A 263 -1.85 51.80 -13.21
N ALA A 264 -2.66 52.82 -13.47
CA ALA A 264 -2.86 53.97 -12.61
C ALA A 264 -3.50 53.53 -11.27
N ALA A 265 -2.96 54.02 -10.18
CA ALA A 265 -3.49 53.85 -8.84
C ALA A 265 -4.87 54.48 -8.68
N LYS A 266 -5.83 53.76 -8.13
CA LYS A 266 -7.14 54.24 -7.67
C LYS A 266 -7.24 54.00 -6.17
N PRO A 267 -7.79 54.94 -5.39
CA PRO A 267 -7.62 54.93 -3.92
C PRO A 267 -8.51 53.92 -3.20
N ALA A 268 -8.04 53.53 -2.02
CA ALA A 268 -8.61 52.56 -1.11
C ALA A 268 -10.05 52.87 -0.67
N ALA A 269 -10.94 51.87 -0.73
CA ALA A 269 -12.26 51.90 -0.12
C ALA A 269 -12.23 51.20 1.26
N LYS A 270 -12.89 51.79 2.25
CA LYS A 270 -13.04 51.37 3.65
C LYS A 270 -13.67 49.98 3.78
N PRO A 271 -13.34 49.20 4.81
CA PRO A 271 -13.98 47.93 5.09
C PRO A 271 -15.40 48.12 5.66
N ALA A 272 -16.35 47.39 5.10
CA ALA A 272 -17.74 47.31 5.58
C ALA A 272 -17.86 46.32 6.75
N ALA A 273 -18.74 46.65 7.68
CA ALA A 273 -18.98 46.02 8.97
C ALA A 273 -19.52 44.58 8.87
N ALA A 274 -19.11 43.77 9.81
CA ALA A 274 -19.61 42.41 10.02
C ALA A 274 -21.08 42.37 10.45
N LYS A 275 -21.87 41.44 9.86
CA LYS A 275 -23.23 41.10 10.31
C LYS A 275 -23.18 40.11 11.47
N PRO A 276 -24.12 40.19 12.42
CA PRO A 276 -24.18 39.30 13.58
C PRO A 276 -24.77 37.92 13.24
N PRO A 277 -24.53 36.90 14.09
CA PRO A 277 -24.94 35.51 13.84
C PRO A 277 -26.45 35.27 14.04
N VAL A 278 -27.00 34.39 13.23
CA VAL A 278 -28.39 33.92 13.26
C VAL A 278 -28.57 32.91 14.43
N PRO A 279 -29.69 32.96 15.20
CA PRO A 279 -29.88 32.05 16.34
C PRO A 279 -30.31 30.64 15.89
N LYS A 280 -29.79 29.64 16.65
CA LYS A 280 -30.12 28.22 16.55
C LYS A 280 -31.62 27.99 16.82
N ALA A 281 -32.30 27.31 15.91
CA ALA A 281 -33.64 26.75 16.12
C ALA A 281 -33.58 25.55 17.05
N ALA A 282 -34.48 25.51 18.02
CA ALA A 282 -34.62 24.47 19.02
C ALA A 282 -35.15 23.16 18.42
N ALA A 283 -34.52 22.05 18.85
CA ALA A 283 -34.93 20.70 18.49
C ALA A 283 -36.27 20.33 19.15
N ALA A 284 -37.24 19.94 18.35
CA ALA A 284 -38.52 19.35 18.79
C ALA A 284 -38.31 17.86 19.10
N LYS A 285 -38.77 17.41 20.26
CA LYS A 285 -38.87 16.01 20.69
C LYS A 285 -39.91 15.26 19.85
N PRO A 286 -39.66 14.04 19.39
CA PRO A 286 -40.72 13.19 18.87
C PRO A 286 -41.50 12.52 20.00
N ALA A 287 -42.83 12.52 19.84
CA ALA A 287 -43.81 11.91 20.73
C ALA A 287 -43.79 10.37 20.61
N ALA A 288 -44.04 9.70 21.73
CA ALA A 288 -44.19 8.25 21.83
C ALA A 288 -45.47 7.72 21.17
N PRO A 289 -45.47 6.53 20.54
CA PRO A 289 -46.71 5.94 20.06
C PRO A 289 -47.50 5.24 21.17
N ARG A 290 -48.81 5.51 21.18
CA ARG A 290 -49.81 4.88 22.04
C ARG A 290 -49.95 3.39 21.76
N ALA A 291 -50.03 2.59 22.82
CA ALA A 291 -50.47 1.21 22.79
C ALA A 291 -51.95 1.11 22.41
N SER A 292 -52.31 0.28 21.42
CA SER A 292 -53.66 -0.21 21.21
C SER A 292 -53.78 -1.66 21.67
N ARG A 293 -54.67 -1.84 22.63
CA ARG A 293 -55.16 -3.13 23.14
C ARG A 293 -56.04 -3.84 22.10
N GLY A 294 -55.90 -5.14 22.02
CA GLY A 294 -57.04 -6.06 21.99
C GLY A 294 -57.55 -6.51 20.65
N ALA A 295 -57.36 -7.81 20.37
CA ALA A 295 -58.51 -8.72 20.29
C ALA A 295 -58.04 -10.18 20.09
N LYS A 296 -58.48 -11.03 20.98
CA LYS A 296 -58.47 -12.49 20.86
C LYS A 296 -59.47 -12.86 19.73
N HIS A 297 -59.15 -13.81 18.88
CA HIS A 297 -60.10 -14.84 18.48
C HIS A 297 -59.42 -16.14 18.13
N SER A 298 -60.07 -17.20 18.66
CA SER A 298 -59.78 -18.64 18.59
C SER A 298 -60.13 -19.26 17.23
N SER A 299 -59.66 -20.51 17.08
CA SER A 299 -60.24 -21.67 16.35
C SER A 299 -59.95 -21.71 14.84
N HIS A 300 -59.25 -22.62 14.33
CA HIS A 300 -59.30 -24.07 14.21
C HIS A 300 -57.95 -24.60 13.77
#